data_48f8eb988e358a9349de801e8b3d67ca
#
_entry.id   48f8eb988e358a9349de801e8b3d67ca
#
_cell.length_a   1.000
_cell.length_b   1.000
_cell.length_c   1.000
_cell.angle_alpha   90.00
_cell.angle_beta   90.00
_cell.angle_gamma   90.00
#
_symmetry.space_group_name_H-M   'P 1'
#
loop_
_entity.id
_entity.type
_entity.pdbx_description
1 polymer ?
#
loop_
_entity_poly.entity_id
_entity_poly.type
_entity_poly.pdbx_seq_one_letter_code
_entity_poly.pdbx_strand_id
1 'polypeptide(L)'
;MSKIYQIKINSRTYDEWYYTDLLQNKVNVSYDPINYKLFNNDIVMEVLCDTSNTAIQTPRIKVVDSIISKNKNIPGVLILKDNKTYGRLERKDTLDLSGSAIKKTPGKLLYKCIPDDKTLPPFLIPYEFKHSNFSKLYSNLYVTFSFSKWNDKHPIGTLTNVIGEVNNSNIDIYYSYQLLCKNLNISIEQFNKTLFNNIKTRFDSSTIDLNKITNEFVLSQYPELENRTDQKEWNIFTIDSVNTTDYDDAFSIKKIGSSESCETYMLSIYISNVALWMELFGLWDAFSSRVSSIYLPDKKITMLPTIMSSNLCSLIENAYRYAFTMDITISVINYDSTNEKDIMIENIEFTNTIINVSNNYSYQQDCLFLNPNYKTLFNITKLLSEKYVCQYDITDSNHMVAYLMILMNYYCAKNLKKNNTGILLKNNITTMPKGAGLHNESDNFIKSWYLSKSEYFGVMNKIDTTSNSPHISNHESLQLDAYTHITSPIRRIVDLLNLVEMQQIHDLFAFSKEARQFYNKWTSEDHILFINTNMKSIRKLQNECTLLDMFNNIPEIIEKTFNGVIIDIKNNIGSNNTTVYMVYVPELKITCKITKQTTKNYELYNQIKCKLYMFPDEYNIKQKIRLEEVVDV
;
A
#
# COMPACT_ATOMS: atom_id res chain seq x y z
N MET A 1 18.15 -24.67 -31.68
CA MET A 1 17.20 -23.83 -30.90
C MET A 1 17.99 -22.71 -30.29
N SER A 2 17.61 -21.47 -30.53
CA SER A 2 18.20 -20.29 -29.88
C SER A 2 17.89 -20.32 -28.38
N LYS A 3 18.92 -20.23 -27.53
CA LYS A 3 18.77 -20.23 -26.10
C LYS A 3 18.40 -18.82 -25.64
N ILE A 4 17.45 -18.72 -24.67
CA ILE A 4 16.97 -17.44 -24.11
C ILE A 4 17.37 -17.38 -22.64
N TYR A 5 17.89 -16.24 -22.23
CA TYR A 5 18.36 -15.98 -20.88
C TYR A 5 17.84 -14.64 -20.36
N GLN A 6 17.75 -14.49 -19.04
CA GLN A 6 17.53 -13.21 -18.38
C GLN A 6 18.78 -12.82 -17.58
N ILE A 7 19.27 -11.61 -17.77
CA ILE A 7 20.40 -11.10 -16.96
C ILE A 7 19.92 -10.53 -15.62
N LYS A 8 20.69 -10.81 -14.58
CA LYS A 8 20.53 -10.23 -13.23
C LYS A 8 21.79 -9.48 -12.85
N ILE A 9 21.66 -8.19 -12.56
CA ILE A 9 22.75 -7.28 -12.18
C ILE A 9 22.45 -6.75 -10.77
N ASN A 10 23.40 -6.90 -9.85
CA ASN A 10 23.18 -6.57 -8.44
C ASN A 10 23.64 -5.15 -8.07
N SER A 11 24.52 -4.54 -8.86
CA SER A 11 25.11 -3.24 -8.54
C SER A 11 25.20 -2.32 -9.76
N ARG A 12 25.24 -1.01 -9.51
CA ARG A 12 25.42 0.05 -10.51
C ARG A 12 26.77 -0.01 -11.22
N THR A 13 27.75 -0.61 -10.57
CA THR A 13 29.13 -0.77 -11.06
C THR A 13 29.28 -1.97 -11.97
N TYR A 14 28.27 -2.85 -12.02
CA TYR A 14 28.27 -4.07 -12.80
C TYR A 14 29.36 -5.07 -12.37
N ASP A 15 29.79 -5.02 -11.11
CA ASP A 15 30.81 -5.92 -10.58
C ASP A 15 30.28 -7.33 -10.35
N GLU A 16 28.97 -7.47 -10.10
CA GLU A 16 28.31 -8.74 -9.83
C GLU A 16 27.09 -8.90 -10.74
N TRP A 17 27.09 -9.92 -11.56
CA TRP A 17 25.99 -10.28 -12.45
C TRP A 17 25.97 -11.77 -12.73
N TYR A 18 24.79 -12.26 -13.14
CA TYR A 18 24.61 -13.66 -13.58
C TYR A 18 23.40 -13.77 -14.51
N TYR A 19 23.30 -14.87 -15.23
CA TYR A 19 22.16 -15.17 -16.09
C TYR A 19 21.30 -16.25 -15.48
N THR A 20 19.99 -16.19 -15.77
CA THR A 20 19.00 -17.21 -15.44
C THR A 20 18.29 -17.67 -16.70
N ASP A 21 17.80 -18.91 -16.69
CA ASP A 21 16.83 -19.38 -17.68
C ASP A 21 15.43 -18.77 -17.38
N LEU A 22 14.44 -19.08 -18.22
CA LEU A 22 13.06 -18.62 -18.03
C LEU A 22 12.39 -19.24 -16.77
N LEU A 23 12.96 -20.32 -16.22
CA LEU A 23 12.51 -20.95 -14.97
C LEU A 23 13.25 -20.38 -13.74
N GLN A 24 14.01 -19.29 -13.93
CA GLN A 24 14.81 -18.61 -12.88
C GLN A 24 15.98 -19.45 -12.33
N ASN A 25 16.39 -20.54 -12.98
CA ASN A 25 17.58 -21.28 -12.60
C ASN A 25 18.83 -20.58 -13.10
N LYS A 26 19.88 -20.50 -12.27
CA LYS A 26 21.15 -19.89 -12.64
C LYS A 26 21.84 -20.70 -13.74
N VAL A 27 22.30 -20.02 -14.80
CA VAL A 27 22.94 -20.62 -15.98
C VAL A 27 24.39 -20.17 -16.05
N ASN A 28 25.28 -21.07 -16.44
CA ASN A 28 26.70 -20.76 -16.61
C ASN A 28 26.95 -20.13 -17.99
N VAL A 29 26.68 -18.83 -18.12
CA VAL A 29 26.89 -18.00 -19.30
C VAL A 29 27.63 -16.75 -18.89
N SER A 30 28.63 -16.32 -19.65
CA SER A 30 29.59 -15.27 -19.30
C SER A 30 29.66 -14.10 -20.28
N TYR A 31 28.51 -13.65 -20.82
CA TYR A 31 28.47 -12.42 -21.63
C TYR A 31 28.53 -11.19 -20.74
N ASP A 32 29.59 -10.38 -20.87
CA ASP A 32 29.77 -9.15 -20.07
C ASP A 32 28.68 -8.12 -20.41
N PRO A 33 27.85 -7.71 -19.43
CA PRO A 33 26.72 -6.81 -19.67
C PRO A 33 27.15 -5.40 -20.10
N ILE A 34 28.33 -4.92 -19.72
CA ILE A 34 28.85 -3.63 -20.17
C ILE A 34 29.19 -3.66 -21.67
N ASN A 35 29.83 -4.74 -22.13
CA ASN A 35 30.22 -4.87 -23.52
C ASN A 35 29.00 -5.01 -24.44
N TYR A 36 27.99 -5.75 -23.99
CA TYR A 36 26.74 -5.95 -24.73
C TYR A 36 25.66 -4.89 -24.43
N LYS A 37 25.95 -3.86 -23.61
CA LYS A 37 25.03 -2.75 -23.29
C LYS A 37 23.70 -3.21 -22.70
N LEU A 38 23.74 -4.15 -21.75
CA LEU A 38 22.58 -4.76 -21.14
C LEU A 38 22.20 -4.06 -19.83
N PHE A 39 20.90 -4.01 -19.58
CA PHE A 39 20.34 -3.57 -18.29
C PHE A 39 19.87 -4.78 -17.46
N ASN A 40 19.71 -4.56 -16.16
CA ASN A 40 19.16 -5.56 -15.28
C ASN A 40 17.77 -6.01 -15.73
N ASN A 41 17.54 -7.32 -15.72
CA ASN A 41 16.34 -8.01 -16.21
C ASN A 41 16.11 -7.97 -17.72
N ASP A 42 17.06 -7.55 -18.53
CA ASP A 42 16.96 -7.71 -19.98
C ASP A 42 16.86 -9.21 -20.34
N ILE A 43 15.98 -9.51 -21.29
CA ILE A 43 15.87 -10.85 -21.89
C ILE A 43 16.70 -10.86 -23.16
N VAL A 44 17.63 -11.79 -23.23
CA VAL A 44 18.57 -11.92 -24.34
C VAL A 44 18.46 -13.29 -25.01
N MET A 45 18.67 -13.34 -26.30
CA MET A 45 18.68 -14.56 -27.11
C MET A 45 20.06 -14.76 -27.71
N GLU A 46 20.59 -15.96 -27.63
CA GLU A 46 21.83 -16.37 -28.28
C GLU A 46 21.59 -16.56 -29.79
N VAL A 47 22.36 -15.86 -30.60
CA VAL A 47 22.28 -15.90 -32.07
C VAL A 47 23.59 -16.41 -32.61
N LEU A 48 23.53 -17.46 -33.41
CA LEU A 48 24.69 -17.95 -34.19
C LEU A 48 24.85 -17.04 -35.42
N CYS A 49 25.97 -16.36 -35.52
CA CYS A 49 26.28 -15.56 -36.70
C CYS A 49 27.16 -16.39 -37.64
N ASP A 50 26.68 -16.63 -38.88
CA ASP A 50 27.49 -17.15 -39.96
C ASP A 50 28.45 -16.06 -40.42
N THR A 51 29.68 -16.14 -39.99
CA THR A 51 30.76 -15.31 -40.57
C THR A 51 31.31 -16.07 -41.75
N SER A 52 31.03 -15.58 -42.95
CA SER A 52 31.31 -16.19 -44.24
C SER A 52 32.79 -16.40 -44.57
N ASN A 53 33.73 -16.29 -43.63
CA ASN A 53 35.17 -16.46 -43.93
C ASN A 53 36.04 -17.09 -42.84
N THR A 54 35.50 -17.57 -41.71
CA THR A 54 36.30 -18.35 -40.75
C THR A 54 35.40 -19.39 -40.06
N ALA A 55 35.90 -20.64 -39.95
CA ALA A 55 35.18 -21.80 -39.40
C ALA A 55 34.85 -21.73 -37.89
N ILE A 56 34.88 -20.55 -37.28
CA ILE A 56 34.60 -20.35 -35.88
C ILE A 56 33.33 -19.47 -35.77
N GLN A 57 32.19 -20.08 -35.52
CA GLN A 57 30.97 -19.39 -35.15
C GLN A 57 31.10 -18.81 -33.74
N THR A 58 31.25 -17.48 -33.61
CA THR A 58 31.24 -16.83 -32.30
C THR A 58 29.78 -16.56 -31.92
N PRO A 59 29.28 -17.09 -30.81
CA PRO A 59 27.93 -16.82 -30.35
C PRO A 59 27.80 -15.33 -29.97
N ARG A 60 26.80 -14.67 -30.51
CA ARG A 60 26.40 -13.29 -30.12
C ARG A 60 25.05 -13.32 -29.45
N ILE A 61 24.84 -12.37 -28.57
CA ILE A 61 23.52 -12.20 -27.92
C ILE A 61 22.80 -10.96 -28.46
N LYS A 62 21.48 -11.09 -28.60
CA LYS A 62 20.58 -10.02 -29.00
C LYS A 62 19.56 -9.78 -27.87
N VAL A 63 19.32 -8.53 -27.52
CA VAL A 63 18.24 -8.15 -26.61
C VAL A 63 16.90 -8.40 -27.28
N VAL A 64 16.08 -9.25 -26.68
CA VAL A 64 14.72 -9.59 -27.13
C VAL A 64 13.71 -8.69 -26.46
N ASP A 65 13.88 -8.45 -25.16
CA ASP A 65 13.04 -7.57 -24.36
C ASP A 65 13.86 -6.82 -23.32
N SER A 66 13.49 -5.56 -23.08
CA SER A 66 14.12 -4.68 -22.10
C SER A 66 13.07 -3.80 -21.42
N ILE A 67 12.90 -3.99 -20.11
CA ILE A 67 11.99 -3.19 -19.30
C ILE A 67 12.44 -1.71 -19.30
N ILE A 68 13.76 -1.46 -19.28
CA ILE A 68 14.32 -0.12 -19.24
C ILE A 68 14.08 0.62 -20.55
N SER A 69 14.19 -0.06 -21.67
CA SER A 69 13.93 0.54 -22.99
C SER A 69 12.46 0.93 -23.18
N LYS A 70 11.55 0.24 -22.53
CA LYS A 70 10.10 0.52 -22.56
C LYS A 70 9.67 1.57 -21.55
N ASN A 71 10.45 1.76 -20.48
CA ASN A 71 10.09 2.69 -19.40
C ASN A 71 10.36 4.15 -19.81
N LYS A 72 9.30 4.94 -19.89
CA LYS A 72 9.37 6.36 -20.25
C LYS A 72 9.62 7.30 -19.06
N ASN A 73 9.56 6.79 -17.82
CA ASN A 73 9.64 7.59 -16.60
C ASN A 73 10.57 6.96 -15.58
N ILE A 74 11.85 6.79 -15.93
CA ILE A 74 12.88 6.32 -15.01
C ILE A 74 13.22 7.46 -14.04
N PRO A 75 13.01 7.31 -12.72
CA PRO A 75 13.35 8.36 -11.75
C PRO A 75 14.86 8.43 -11.51
N GLY A 76 15.36 9.63 -11.36
CA GLY A 76 16.79 9.87 -11.08
C GLY A 76 17.07 11.29 -10.64
N VAL A 77 18.33 11.53 -10.31
CA VAL A 77 18.83 12.87 -9.96
C VAL A 77 19.80 13.36 -11.01
N LEU A 78 19.46 14.48 -11.63
CA LEU A 78 20.32 15.19 -12.55
C LEU A 78 21.34 16.03 -11.77
N ILE A 79 22.62 15.73 -11.93
CA ILE A 79 23.73 16.38 -11.21
C ILE A 79 24.14 17.64 -11.96
N LEU A 80 23.78 18.78 -11.43
CA LEU A 80 24.09 20.10 -11.98
C LEU A 80 25.05 20.88 -11.08
N LYS A 81 25.13 20.54 -9.80
CA LYS A 81 26.08 21.10 -8.85
C LYS A 81 27.50 20.92 -9.41
N ASP A 82 28.32 21.93 -9.31
CA ASP A 82 29.69 22.00 -9.86
C ASP A 82 29.79 22.14 -11.39
N ASN A 83 28.66 22.24 -12.08
CA ASN A 83 28.55 22.45 -13.55
C ASN A 83 29.42 21.51 -14.40
N LYS A 84 29.63 20.27 -13.95
CA LYS A 84 30.42 19.27 -14.65
C LYS A 84 29.67 18.69 -15.83
N THR A 85 30.19 18.85 -17.03
CA THR A 85 29.61 18.37 -18.28
C THR A 85 30.41 17.20 -18.89
N TYR A 86 29.75 16.40 -19.69
CA TYR A 86 30.27 15.16 -20.30
C TYR A 86 30.17 15.22 -21.84
N GLY A 87 30.38 16.39 -22.43
CA GLY A 87 30.29 16.62 -23.86
C GLY A 87 28.95 17.23 -24.31
N ARG A 88 28.68 17.18 -25.59
CA ARG A 88 27.46 17.70 -26.21
C ARG A 88 26.75 16.61 -27.01
N LEU A 89 25.42 16.65 -27.03
CA LEU A 89 24.64 15.79 -27.90
C LEU A 89 24.78 16.27 -29.35
N GLU A 90 25.31 15.42 -30.24
CA GLU A 90 25.35 15.72 -31.66
C GLU A 90 23.92 15.84 -32.21
N ARG A 91 23.64 16.92 -32.95
CA ARG A 91 22.40 17.02 -33.73
C ARG A 91 22.55 16.20 -35.01
N LYS A 92 21.53 15.43 -35.37
CA LYS A 92 21.40 14.91 -36.73
C LYS A 92 21.26 16.11 -37.67
N ASP A 93 22.15 16.21 -38.66
CA ASP A 93 22.04 17.22 -39.71
C ASP A 93 20.70 17.03 -40.41
N THR A 94 19.78 17.95 -40.19
CA THR A 94 18.61 18.09 -41.07
C THR A 94 19.07 18.91 -42.25
N LEU A 95 19.23 18.29 -43.39
CA LEU A 95 19.41 18.96 -44.69
C LEU A 95 18.11 19.72 -44.99
N ASP A 96 18.18 21.03 -45.15
CA ASP A 96 17.10 21.80 -45.74
C ASP A 96 16.93 21.40 -47.19
N LEU A 97 15.70 21.43 -47.67
CA LEU A 97 15.32 21.19 -49.07
C LEU A 97 16.02 22.11 -50.10
N SER A 98 16.81 23.07 -49.62
CA SER A 98 17.53 24.04 -50.45
C SER A 98 19.07 23.83 -50.50
N GLY A 99 19.63 22.83 -49.80
CA GLY A 99 21.07 22.52 -49.87
C GLY A 99 21.99 23.56 -49.20
N SER A 100 21.47 24.54 -48.44
CA SER A 100 22.24 25.56 -47.76
C SER A 100 22.66 25.07 -46.36
N ALA A 101 23.95 25.19 -46.01
CA ALA A 101 24.45 24.85 -44.70
C ALA A 101 23.87 25.73 -43.60
N ILE A 102 22.91 25.21 -42.86
CA ILE A 102 22.35 25.89 -41.69
C ILE A 102 23.43 26.11 -40.66
N LYS A 103 23.51 27.29 -40.05
CA LYS A 103 24.36 27.61 -38.90
C LYS A 103 24.16 26.54 -37.83
N LYS A 104 25.20 25.72 -37.59
CA LYS A 104 25.20 24.67 -36.57
C LYS A 104 25.00 25.32 -35.20
N THR A 105 23.77 25.31 -34.70
CA THR A 105 23.54 25.63 -33.28
C THR A 105 24.19 24.54 -32.43
N PRO A 106 25.02 24.88 -31.45
CA PRO A 106 25.72 23.89 -30.64
C PRO A 106 24.70 22.98 -29.95
N GLY A 107 24.96 21.66 -29.97
CA GLY A 107 24.12 20.67 -29.30
C GLY A 107 24.02 20.91 -27.79
N LYS A 108 22.97 20.43 -27.14
CA LYS A 108 22.79 20.55 -25.68
C LYS A 108 23.92 19.87 -24.95
N LEU A 109 24.35 20.47 -23.81
CA LEU A 109 25.33 19.89 -22.90
C LEU A 109 24.77 18.64 -22.22
N LEU A 110 25.63 17.63 -22.06
CA LEU A 110 25.30 16.38 -21.38
C LEU A 110 25.71 16.47 -19.91
N TYR A 111 24.77 16.18 -19.03
CA TYR A 111 24.97 16.12 -17.58
C TYR A 111 24.72 14.70 -17.07
N LYS A 112 25.42 14.34 -15.99
CA LYS A 112 25.29 13.03 -15.34
C LYS A 112 23.94 12.96 -14.60
N CYS A 113 23.20 11.91 -14.85
CA CYS A 113 21.99 11.57 -14.10
C CYS A 113 22.18 10.24 -13.39
N ILE A 114 21.90 10.21 -12.10
CA ILE A 114 21.99 9.03 -11.26
C ILE A 114 20.56 8.45 -11.11
N PRO A 115 20.25 7.28 -11.70
CA PRO A 115 18.96 6.63 -11.49
C PRO A 115 18.74 6.26 -10.02
N ASP A 116 17.48 6.23 -9.56
CA ASP A 116 17.16 5.74 -8.22
C ASP A 116 17.44 4.25 -8.08
N ASP A 117 17.16 3.49 -9.14
CA ASP A 117 17.48 2.06 -9.21
C ASP A 117 19.00 1.86 -9.19
N LYS A 118 19.47 1.18 -8.15
CA LYS A 118 20.90 0.91 -7.91
C LYS A 118 21.48 -0.13 -8.86
N THR A 119 20.68 -0.82 -9.62
CA THR A 119 21.12 -1.78 -10.64
C THR A 119 21.39 -1.11 -11.99
N LEU A 120 21.03 0.17 -12.14
CA LEU A 120 21.23 0.94 -13.37
C LEU A 120 22.51 1.79 -13.29
N PRO A 121 23.30 1.85 -14.36
CA PRO A 121 24.48 2.72 -14.44
C PRO A 121 24.06 4.19 -14.52
N PRO A 122 24.98 5.15 -14.25
CA PRO A 122 24.72 6.56 -14.50
C PRO A 122 24.44 6.83 -15.97
N PHE A 123 23.42 7.64 -16.25
CA PHE A 123 23.05 8.10 -17.58
C PHE A 123 23.63 9.48 -17.89
N LEU A 124 23.76 9.81 -19.16
CA LEU A 124 24.01 11.18 -19.62
C LEU A 124 22.72 11.74 -20.22
N ILE A 125 22.29 12.90 -19.72
CA ILE A 125 21.04 13.55 -20.15
C ILE A 125 21.36 14.94 -20.70
N PRO A 126 20.87 15.29 -21.93
CA PRO A 126 21.01 16.62 -22.47
C PRO A 126 20.10 17.59 -21.71
N TYR A 127 20.71 18.63 -21.13
CA TYR A 127 19.99 19.65 -20.39
C TYR A 127 20.43 21.06 -20.77
N GLU A 128 19.52 21.99 -20.69
CA GLU A 128 19.75 23.42 -20.96
C GLU A 128 19.02 24.24 -19.91
N PHE A 129 19.73 25.16 -19.28
CA PHE A 129 19.13 26.04 -18.28
C PHE A 129 18.18 27.01 -18.95
N LYS A 130 16.94 27.08 -18.49
CA LYS A 130 15.90 27.96 -19.05
C LYS A 130 16.10 29.43 -18.72
N HIS A 131 16.84 29.74 -17.65
CA HIS A 131 17.13 31.11 -17.22
C HIS A 131 18.57 31.23 -16.75
N SER A 132 19.28 32.22 -17.24
CA SER A 132 20.59 32.65 -16.74
C SER A 132 20.37 33.62 -15.56
N ASN A 133 19.98 33.12 -14.40
CA ASN A 133 20.08 33.93 -13.20
C ASN A 133 21.56 34.13 -12.90
N PHE A 134 21.94 35.31 -12.42
CA PHE A 134 23.30 35.71 -12.09
C PHE A 134 23.94 34.86 -10.95
N SER A 135 23.17 34.00 -10.27
CA SER A 135 23.71 33.09 -9.26
C SER A 135 24.27 31.84 -9.93
N LYS A 136 25.59 31.66 -9.82
CA LYS A 136 26.30 30.45 -10.28
C LYS A 136 26.04 29.19 -9.43
N LEU A 137 25.09 29.22 -8.53
CA LEU A 137 24.72 28.10 -7.68
C LEU A 137 23.66 27.24 -8.40
N TYR A 138 24.10 26.14 -8.96
CA TYR A 138 23.25 25.16 -9.58
C TYR A 138 22.83 24.11 -8.56
N SER A 139 21.53 23.95 -8.34
CA SER A 139 20.99 22.84 -7.54
C SER A 139 20.82 21.60 -8.40
N ASN A 140 21.04 20.42 -7.81
CA ASN A 140 20.66 19.15 -8.45
C ASN A 140 19.13 19.07 -8.58
N LEU A 141 18.65 18.31 -9.57
CA LEU A 141 17.22 18.19 -9.83
C LEU A 141 16.73 16.74 -9.71
N TYR A 142 15.62 16.53 -9.03
CA TYR A 142 14.82 15.32 -9.17
C TYR A 142 14.13 15.32 -10.53
N VAL A 143 14.34 14.27 -11.30
CA VAL A 143 13.85 14.18 -12.68
C VAL A 143 13.29 12.79 -12.98
N THR A 144 12.50 12.71 -14.06
CA THR A 144 12.28 11.46 -14.78
C THR A 144 12.86 11.56 -16.17
N PHE A 145 13.33 10.44 -16.70
CA PHE A 145 13.90 10.35 -18.04
C PHE A 145 13.58 9.00 -18.68
N SER A 146 13.77 8.88 -19.99
CA SER A 146 13.67 7.64 -20.74
C SER A 146 15.03 7.27 -21.34
N PHE A 147 15.27 5.99 -21.54
CA PHE A 147 16.45 5.50 -22.27
C PHE A 147 16.37 5.92 -23.74
N SER A 148 17.49 6.32 -24.31
CA SER A 148 17.59 6.71 -25.72
C SER A 148 18.55 5.80 -26.50
N LYS A 149 19.81 5.70 -26.09
CA LYS A 149 20.83 4.84 -26.72
C LYS A 149 22.00 4.57 -25.78
N TRP A 150 22.73 3.48 -26.03
CA TRP A 150 23.95 3.16 -25.29
C TRP A 150 25.06 2.71 -26.25
N ASN A 151 25.86 3.64 -26.75
CA ASN A 151 26.97 3.35 -27.68
C ASN A 151 28.32 3.39 -26.96
N ASP A 152 28.51 4.36 -26.06
CA ASP A 152 29.75 4.67 -25.38
C ASP A 152 29.80 4.11 -23.95
N LYS A 153 30.63 4.72 -23.10
CA LYS A 153 30.80 4.33 -21.69
C LYS A 153 29.49 4.43 -20.89
N HIS A 154 28.68 5.46 -21.15
CA HIS A 154 27.43 5.71 -20.42
C HIS A 154 26.23 5.69 -21.35
N PRO A 155 25.10 5.14 -20.93
CA PRO A 155 23.85 5.26 -21.68
C PRO A 155 23.40 6.72 -21.73
N ILE A 156 22.75 7.10 -22.84
CA ILE A 156 22.15 8.42 -23.02
C ILE A 156 20.65 8.29 -22.77
N GLY A 157 20.10 9.22 -21.97
CA GLY A 157 18.69 9.35 -21.72
C GLY A 157 18.12 10.65 -22.27
N THR A 158 16.81 10.71 -22.39
CA THR A 158 16.04 11.91 -22.73
C THR A 158 15.22 12.33 -21.53
N LEU A 159 15.35 13.58 -21.09
CA LEU A 159 14.59 14.14 -19.99
C LEU A 159 13.09 14.11 -20.34
N THR A 160 12.27 13.53 -19.48
CA THR A 160 10.81 13.49 -19.64
C THR A 160 10.12 14.52 -18.75
N ASN A 161 10.56 14.66 -17.51
CA ASN A 161 9.99 15.65 -16.58
C ASN A 161 11.03 16.11 -15.54
N VAL A 162 10.87 17.34 -15.05
CA VAL A 162 11.56 17.90 -13.91
C VAL A 162 10.58 17.99 -12.75
N ILE A 163 10.87 17.31 -11.65
CA ILE A 163 10.01 17.25 -10.47
C ILE A 163 10.28 18.46 -9.58
N GLY A 164 11.55 18.80 -9.37
CA GLY A 164 11.98 19.96 -8.60
C GLY A 164 13.42 19.87 -8.14
N GLU A 165 13.85 20.85 -7.34
CA GLU A 165 15.21 20.92 -6.84
C GLU A 165 15.45 19.93 -5.69
N VAL A 166 16.66 19.36 -5.67
CA VAL A 166 17.15 18.56 -4.54
C VAL A 166 17.52 19.51 -3.40
N ASN A 167 16.52 19.84 -2.59
CA ASN A 167 16.68 20.77 -1.49
C ASN A 167 15.91 20.25 -0.26
N ASN A 168 16.52 20.44 0.93
CA ASN A 168 15.90 20.02 2.19
C ASN A 168 14.67 20.86 2.58
N SER A 169 14.53 22.07 2.02
CA SER A 169 13.40 22.96 2.33
C SER A 169 12.09 22.59 1.61
N ASN A 170 12.13 21.76 0.55
CA ASN A 170 10.95 21.38 -0.24
C ASN A 170 10.68 19.88 -0.12
N ILE A 171 10.19 19.50 1.04
CA ILE A 171 9.92 18.09 1.40
C ILE A 171 8.86 17.44 0.49
N ASP A 172 7.86 18.21 0.02
CA ASP A 172 6.80 17.74 -0.87
C ASP A 172 7.32 17.26 -2.23
N ILE A 173 8.39 17.92 -2.72
CA ILE A 173 9.10 17.52 -3.94
C ILE A 173 9.77 16.16 -3.71
N TYR A 174 10.39 15.98 -2.55
CA TYR A 174 10.99 14.70 -2.18
C TYR A 174 9.96 13.58 -2.08
N TYR A 175 8.79 13.81 -1.46
CA TYR A 175 7.71 12.81 -1.39
C TYR A 175 7.19 12.44 -2.78
N SER A 176 7.00 13.43 -3.64
CA SER A 176 6.59 13.21 -5.03
C SER A 176 7.64 12.39 -5.81
N TYR A 177 8.92 12.65 -5.59
CA TYR A 177 10.00 11.83 -6.15
C TYR A 177 10.00 10.40 -5.61
N GLN A 178 9.79 10.19 -4.30
CA GLN A 178 9.74 8.85 -3.71
C GLN A 178 8.55 8.02 -4.24
N LEU A 179 7.41 8.63 -4.50
CA LEU A 179 6.27 7.96 -5.16
C LEU A 179 6.65 7.40 -6.53
N LEU A 180 7.39 8.18 -7.32
CA LEU A 180 7.92 7.75 -8.62
C LEU A 180 8.94 6.62 -8.48
N CYS A 181 9.87 6.73 -7.53
CA CYS A 181 10.88 5.70 -7.27
C CYS A 181 10.29 4.33 -6.91
N LYS A 182 9.09 4.30 -6.34
CA LYS A 182 8.39 3.07 -5.95
C LYS A 182 7.27 2.67 -6.93
N ASN A 183 7.17 3.36 -8.07
CA ASN A 183 6.09 3.17 -9.08
C ASN A 183 4.68 3.32 -8.49
N LEU A 184 4.51 4.17 -7.48
CA LEU A 184 3.24 4.40 -6.79
C LEU A 184 2.50 5.64 -7.29
N ASN A 185 3.08 6.41 -8.22
CA ASN A 185 2.45 7.58 -8.84
C ASN A 185 1.48 7.16 -9.97
N ILE A 186 0.45 6.40 -9.61
CA ILE A 186 -0.57 5.90 -10.55
C ILE A 186 -1.64 6.97 -10.73
N SER A 187 -1.90 7.38 -11.97
CA SER A 187 -2.97 8.34 -12.30
C SER A 187 -4.36 7.73 -12.14
N ILE A 188 -5.31 8.54 -11.65
CA ILE A 188 -6.74 8.23 -11.61
C ILE A 188 -7.56 9.14 -12.55
N GLU A 189 -6.90 9.83 -13.48
CA GLU A 189 -7.57 10.77 -14.37
C GLU A 189 -8.66 10.13 -15.22
N GLN A 190 -8.39 8.95 -15.79
CA GLN A 190 -9.38 8.22 -16.56
C GLN A 190 -10.57 7.80 -15.70
N PHE A 191 -10.33 7.37 -14.47
CA PHE A 191 -11.38 7.04 -13.52
C PHE A 191 -12.24 8.26 -13.17
N ASN A 192 -11.59 9.40 -12.84
CA ASN A 192 -12.28 10.66 -12.60
C ASN A 192 -13.14 11.07 -13.81
N LYS A 193 -12.56 11.05 -15.02
CA LYS A 193 -13.25 11.45 -16.25
C LYS A 193 -14.50 10.59 -16.51
N THR A 194 -14.38 9.27 -16.34
CA THR A 194 -15.50 8.34 -16.51
C THR A 194 -16.58 8.59 -15.49
N LEU A 195 -16.21 8.71 -14.21
CA LEU A 195 -17.16 9.03 -13.13
C LEU A 195 -17.92 10.34 -13.41
N PHE A 196 -17.22 11.41 -13.74
CA PHE A 196 -17.85 12.72 -14.02
C PHE A 196 -18.80 12.66 -15.22
N ASN A 197 -18.40 11.97 -16.29
CA ASN A 197 -19.25 11.82 -17.47
C ASN A 197 -20.52 11.02 -17.12
N ASN A 198 -20.42 9.94 -16.36
CA ASN A 198 -21.54 9.09 -16.03
C ASN A 198 -22.49 9.78 -15.03
N ILE A 199 -21.98 10.52 -14.05
CA ILE A 199 -22.79 11.39 -13.19
C ILE A 199 -23.52 12.45 -14.06
N LYS A 200 -22.82 13.14 -14.95
CA LYS A 200 -23.42 14.15 -15.82
C LYS A 200 -24.53 13.61 -16.69
N THR A 201 -24.33 12.43 -17.26
CA THR A 201 -25.34 11.77 -18.11
C THR A 201 -26.60 11.43 -17.32
N ARG A 202 -26.48 10.97 -16.08
CA ARG A 202 -27.62 10.60 -15.22
C ARG A 202 -28.40 11.83 -14.71
N PHE A 203 -27.73 12.94 -14.46
CA PHE A 203 -28.34 14.13 -13.86
C PHE A 203 -28.67 15.23 -14.85
N ASP A 204 -28.43 15.02 -16.15
CA ASP A 204 -28.73 15.95 -17.25
C ASP A 204 -28.33 17.41 -16.92
N SER A 205 -27.18 17.64 -16.32
CA SER A 205 -26.74 18.95 -15.89
C SER A 205 -25.37 19.32 -16.45
N SER A 206 -25.22 20.60 -16.84
CA SER A 206 -23.96 21.14 -17.34
C SER A 206 -22.89 21.32 -16.24
N THR A 207 -23.32 21.39 -14.97
CA THR A 207 -22.46 21.50 -13.79
C THR A 207 -22.70 20.31 -12.88
N ILE A 208 -21.64 19.68 -12.41
CA ILE A 208 -21.74 18.58 -11.46
C ILE A 208 -21.92 19.19 -10.06
N ASP A 209 -23.16 19.24 -9.64
CA ASP A 209 -23.51 19.60 -8.29
C ASP A 209 -23.73 18.31 -7.49
N LEU A 210 -22.80 18.02 -6.58
CA LEU A 210 -22.91 16.87 -5.66
C LEU A 210 -24.15 16.93 -4.76
N ASN A 211 -24.67 18.15 -4.53
CA ASN A 211 -25.90 18.35 -3.78
C ASN A 211 -27.13 17.80 -4.54
N LYS A 212 -27.00 17.46 -5.81
CA LYS A 212 -28.06 16.79 -6.58
C LYS A 212 -28.19 15.29 -6.32
N ILE A 213 -27.16 14.66 -5.71
CA ILE A 213 -27.26 13.29 -5.22
C ILE A 213 -27.99 13.36 -3.87
N THR A 214 -29.30 13.51 -3.97
CA THR A 214 -30.17 13.64 -2.79
C THR A 214 -30.42 12.30 -2.11
N ASN A 215 -30.90 12.33 -0.89
CA ASN A 215 -31.33 11.14 -0.17
C ASN A 215 -32.42 10.37 -0.94
N GLU A 216 -33.32 11.08 -1.65
CA GLU A 216 -34.34 10.50 -2.51
C GLU A 216 -33.74 9.72 -3.69
N PHE A 217 -32.67 10.26 -4.29
CA PHE A 217 -31.94 9.55 -5.35
C PHE A 217 -31.37 8.24 -4.83
N VAL A 218 -30.72 8.22 -3.64
CA VAL A 218 -30.16 6.99 -3.05
C VAL A 218 -31.24 5.94 -2.81
N LEU A 219 -32.38 6.34 -2.28
CA LEU A 219 -33.52 5.44 -2.05
C LEU A 219 -34.12 4.88 -3.35
N SER A 220 -34.12 5.67 -4.43
CA SER A 220 -34.77 5.29 -5.68
C SER A 220 -33.96 4.32 -6.55
N GLN A 221 -32.63 4.26 -6.39
CA GLN A 221 -31.78 3.44 -7.26
C GLN A 221 -31.86 1.93 -6.94
N TYR A 222 -31.96 1.59 -5.66
CA TYR A 222 -32.01 0.22 -5.17
C TYR A 222 -33.11 0.10 -4.10
N PRO A 223 -34.39 0.15 -4.50
CA PRO A 223 -35.53 0.16 -3.56
C PRO A 223 -35.71 -1.17 -2.80
N GLU A 224 -35.07 -2.23 -3.27
CA GLU A 224 -35.04 -3.55 -2.64
C GLU A 224 -34.13 -3.64 -1.41
N LEU A 225 -33.26 -2.67 -1.21
CA LEU A 225 -32.36 -2.69 -0.06
C LEU A 225 -33.11 -2.37 1.24
N GLU A 226 -32.70 -3.00 2.31
CA GLU A 226 -33.27 -2.73 3.63
C GLU A 226 -33.03 -1.27 4.05
N ASN A 227 -34.11 -0.60 4.42
CA ASN A 227 -34.07 0.81 4.77
C ASN A 227 -33.88 1.00 6.28
N ARG A 228 -32.71 1.52 6.68
CA ARG A 228 -32.34 1.85 8.06
C ARG A 228 -32.03 3.34 8.21
N THR A 229 -32.81 4.20 7.55
CA THR A 229 -32.60 5.65 7.55
C THR A 229 -33.23 6.37 8.74
N ASP A 230 -34.09 5.72 9.50
CA ASP A 230 -34.65 6.30 10.73
C ASP A 230 -33.59 6.35 11.84
N GLN A 231 -33.05 7.55 12.07
CA GLN A 231 -32.00 7.78 13.08
C GLN A 231 -32.49 7.56 14.52
N LYS A 232 -33.80 7.67 14.80
CA LYS A 232 -34.35 7.41 16.12
C LYS A 232 -34.38 5.94 16.45
N GLU A 233 -34.66 5.13 15.44
CA GLU A 233 -34.73 3.67 15.58
C GLU A 233 -33.33 3.05 15.63
N TRP A 234 -32.44 3.43 14.69
CA TRP A 234 -31.17 2.75 14.48
C TRP A 234 -29.99 3.41 15.19
N ASN A 235 -29.99 4.73 15.38
CA ASN A 235 -28.90 5.50 16.02
C ASN A 235 -27.51 5.05 15.54
N ILE A 236 -27.28 5.12 14.23
CA ILE A 236 -26.04 4.68 13.60
C ILE A 236 -24.98 5.76 13.77
N PHE A 237 -23.76 5.40 14.17
CA PHE A 237 -22.64 6.34 14.34
C PHE A 237 -21.31 5.74 13.91
N THR A 238 -20.36 6.60 13.52
CA THR A 238 -18.97 6.23 13.27
C THR A 238 -18.07 6.67 14.41
N ILE A 239 -16.89 6.04 14.55
CA ILE A 239 -15.84 6.44 15.50
C ILE A 239 -14.49 6.35 14.79
N ASP A 240 -13.87 7.50 14.55
CA ASP A 240 -12.67 7.61 13.72
C ASP A 240 -11.61 8.54 14.32
N SER A 241 -10.49 8.68 13.62
CA SER A 241 -9.47 9.68 13.96
C SER A 241 -9.95 11.10 13.63
N VAL A 242 -9.47 12.07 14.37
CA VAL A 242 -9.70 13.49 14.07
C VAL A 242 -9.25 13.79 12.62
N ASN A 243 -10.06 14.55 11.89
CA ASN A 243 -9.86 14.91 10.48
C ASN A 243 -10.03 13.76 9.45
N THR A 244 -10.64 12.65 9.84
CA THR A 244 -11.08 11.62 8.89
C THR A 244 -12.12 12.20 7.92
N THR A 245 -12.02 11.86 6.63
CA THR A 245 -12.95 12.26 5.57
C THR A 245 -13.57 11.09 4.84
N ASP A 246 -13.02 9.89 5.03
CA ASP A 246 -13.43 8.63 4.41
C ASP A 246 -13.83 7.65 5.51
N TYR A 247 -15.07 7.75 5.93
CA TYR A 247 -15.66 6.88 6.95
C TYR A 247 -16.04 5.55 6.29
N ASP A 248 -15.25 4.51 6.56
CA ASP A 248 -15.44 3.17 5.99
C ASP A 248 -16.48 2.35 6.78
N ASP A 249 -16.56 2.53 8.10
CA ASP A 249 -17.35 1.71 9.03
C ASP A 249 -18.22 2.54 9.97
N ALA A 250 -19.38 1.95 10.35
CA ALA A 250 -20.30 2.52 11.32
C ALA A 250 -20.92 1.41 12.17
N PHE A 251 -21.54 1.78 13.28
CA PHE A 251 -22.08 0.86 14.26
C PHE A 251 -23.45 1.29 14.74
N SER A 252 -24.28 0.31 15.09
CA SER A 252 -25.47 0.52 15.92
C SER A 252 -25.69 -0.66 16.86
N ILE A 253 -26.41 -0.41 17.94
CA ILE A 253 -26.86 -1.43 18.86
C ILE A 253 -28.32 -1.18 19.25
N LYS A 254 -29.15 -2.20 19.16
CA LYS A 254 -30.57 -2.13 19.44
C LYS A 254 -30.98 -3.26 20.36
N LYS A 255 -31.66 -2.96 21.43
CA LYS A 255 -32.30 -3.98 22.28
C LYS A 255 -33.55 -4.50 21.57
N ILE A 256 -33.60 -5.80 21.28
CA ILE A 256 -34.69 -6.43 20.54
C ILE A 256 -35.59 -7.35 21.41
N GLY A 257 -35.08 -7.73 22.59
CA GLY A 257 -35.81 -8.56 23.55
C GLY A 257 -35.36 -8.38 24.97
N SER A 258 -36.21 -8.68 25.93
CA SER A 258 -35.92 -8.69 27.36
C SER A 258 -36.80 -9.68 28.08
N SER A 259 -36.17 -10.54 28.90
CA SER A 259 -36.82 -11.39 29.90
C SER A 259 -36.23 -11.14 31.29
N GLU A 260 -36.72 -11.82 32.33
CA GLU A 260 -36.22 -11.61 33.71
C GLU A 260 -34.72 -11.90 33.84
N SER A 261 -34.18 -12.87 33.09
CA SER A 261 -32.78 -13.30 33.18
C SER A 261 -31.97 -13.08 31.92
N CYS A 262 -32.56 -12.59 30.81
CA CYS A 262 -31.87 -12.48 29.52
C CYS A 262 -32.30 -11.23 28.77
N GLU A 263 -31.32 -10.48 28.27
CA GLU A 263 -31.53 -9.37 27.35
C GLU A 263 -30.95 -9.71 25.98
N THR A 264 -31.75 -9.49 24.93
CA THR A 264 -31.33 -9.76 23.56
C THR A 264 -31.09 -8.45 22.82
N TYR A 265 -29.92 -8.38 22.17
CA TYR A 265 -29.49 -7.21 21.42
C TYR A 265 -29.18 -7.58 19.96
N MET A 266 -29.42 -6.65 19.07
CA MET A 266 -28.91 -6.66 17.72
C MET A 266 -27.75 -5.69 17.64
N LEU A 267 -26.54 -6.19 17.42
CA LEU A 267 -25.34 -5.43 17.11
C LEU A 267 -25.16 -5.42 15.60
N SER A 268 -25.13 -4.23 14.98
CA SER A 268 -24.93 -4.09 13.54
C SER A 268 -23.61 -3.39 13.26
N ILE A 269 -22.82 -3.97 12.34
CA ILE A 269 -21.59 -3.39 11.80
C ILE A 269 -21.86 -3.08 10.33
N TYR A 270 -21.72 -1.82 9.95
CA TYR A 270 -21.98 -1.28 8.62
C TYR A 270 -20.68 -0.96 7.93
N ILE A 271 -20.44 -1.48 6.75
CA ILE A 271 -19.28 -1.17 5.91
C ILE A 271 -19.76 -0.45 4.66
N SER A 272 -19.11 0.64 4.30
CA SER A 272 -19.40 1.41 3.09
C SER A 272 -19.52 0.51 1.86
N ASN A 273 -20.66 0.50 1.18
CA ASN A 273 -20.87 -0.34 0.01
C ASN A 273 -20.38 0.34 -1.27
N VAL A 274 -19.05 0.42 -1.40
CA VAL A 274 -18.37 0.96 -2.58
C VAL A 274 -18.79 0.24 -3.86
N ALA A 275 -19.06 -1.08 -3.77
CA ALA A 275 -19.42 -1.90 -4.92
C ALA A 275 -20.72 -1.45 -5.59
N LEU A 276 -21.73 -1.07 -4.82
CA LEU A 276 -23.00 -0.55 -5.36
C LEU A 276 -22.80 0.79 -6.09
N TRP A 277 -21.94 1.68 -5.60
CA TRP A 277 -21.61 2.92 -6.31
C TRP A 277 -20.81 2.67 -7.59
N MET A 278 -19.87 1.71 -7.57
CA MET A 278 -19.13 1.29 -8.76
C MET A 278 -20.06 0.74 -9.83
N GLU A 279 -21.04 -0.09 -9.43
CA GLU A 279 -22.04 -0.66 -10.32
C GLU A 279 -22.97 0.41 -10.87
N LEU A 280 -23.52 1.25 -9.98
CA LEU A 280 -24.46 2.33 -10.33
C LEU A 280 -23.91 3.24 -11.40
N PHE A 281 -22.63 3.59 -11.33
CA PHE A 281 -21.98 4.49 -12.29
C PHE A 281 -21.15 3.76 -13.36
N GLY A 282 -21.17 2.41 -13.43
CA GLY A 282 -20.44 1.63 -14.46
C GLY A 282 -18.95 1.90 -14.47
N LEU A 283 -18.27 1.81 -13.31
CA LEU A 283 -16.90 2.29 -13.13
C LEU A 283 -15.84 1.19 -13.16
N TRP A 284 -16.22 -0.07 -13.30
CA TRP A 284 -15.33 -1.22 -13.17
C TRP A 284 -14.15 -1.20 -14.15
N ASP A 285 -14.41 -0.88 -15.43
CA ASP A 285 -13.38 -0.81 -16.47
C ASP A 285 -12.46 0.41 -16.34
N ALA A 286 -12.96 1.46 -15.70
CA ALA A 286 -12.21 2.70 -15.49
C ALA A 286 -11.33 2.69 -14.24
N PHE A 287 -11.43 1.65 -13.39
CA PHE A 287 -10.69 1.55 -12.15
C PHE A 287 -9.18 1.61 -12.40
N SER A 288 -8.48 2.43 -11.62
CA SER A 288 -7.03 2.57 -11.71
C SER A 288 -6.30 1.36 -11.11
N SER A 289 -4.99 1.27 -11.33
CA SER A 289 -4.17 0.22 -10.70
C SER A 289 -3.72 0.57 -9.27
N ARG A 290 -4.35 1.55 -8.59
CA ARG A 290 -4.08 1.83 -7.18
C ARG A 290 -4.67 0.76 -6.30
N VAL A 291 -3.82 0.06 -5.56
CA VAL A 291 -4.26 -1.03 -4.66
C VAL A 291 -4.71 -0.55 -3.29
N SER A 292 -4.29 0.65 -2.90
CA SER A 292 -4.65 1.28 -1.63
C SER A 292 -4.45 2.80 -1.68
N SER A 293 -5.12 3.51 -0.79
CA SER A 293 -4.79 4.90 -0.47
C SER A 293 -3.42 4.98 0.19
N ILE A 294 -2.71 6.09 -0.04
CA ILE A 294 -1.37 6.36 0.50
C ILE A 294 -1.47 7.61 1.37
N TYR A 295 -1.03 7.49 2.61
CA TYR A 295 -1.06 8.58 3.59
C TYR A 295 0.36 9.12 3.76
N LEU A 296 0.63 10.30 3.23
CA LEU A 296 1.87 11.04 3.40
C LEU A 296 1.65 12.17 4.41
N PRO A 297 2.70 12.68 5.04
CA PRO A 297 2.56 13.78 6.00
C PRO A 297 1.92 15.05 5.40
N ASP A 298 2.21 15.33 4.12
CA ASP A 298 1.74 16.51 3.38
C ASP A 298 0.37 16.30 2.71
N LYS A 299 0.03 15.07 2.35
CA LYS A 299 -1.16 14.78 1.54
C LYS A 299 -1.61 13.33 1.64
N LYS A 300 -2.89 13.14 1.36
CA LYS A 300 -3.51 11.84 1.14
C LYS A 300 -3.69 11.61 -0.37
N ILE A 301 -3.24 10.45 -0.85
CA ILE A 301 -3.44 10.01 -2.24
C ILE A 301 -4.49 8.90 -2.20
N THR A 302 -5.71 9.21 -2.57
CA THR A 302 -6.84 8.29 -2.46
C THR A 302 -6.80 7.19 -3.52
N MET A 303 -7.27 5.97 -3.18
CA MET A 303 -7.46 4.87 -4.12
C MET A 303 -8.58 5.19 -5.11
N LEU A 304 -9.70 5.68 -4.60
CA LEU A 304 -10.85 6.11 -5.38
C LEU A 304 -10.79 7.62 -5.67
N PRO A 305 -11.52 8.13 -6.67
CA PRO A 305 -11.75 9.56 -6.84
C PRO A 305 -12.23 10.22 -5.54
N THR A 306 -11.79 11.44 -5.27
CA THR A 306 -12.13 12.15 -4.01
C THR A 306 -13.63 12.29 -3.81
N ILE A 307 -14.38 12.52 -4.91
CA ILE A 307 -15.84 12.56 -4.87
C ILE A 307 -16.47 11.25 -4.36
N MET A 308 -15.86 10.10 -4.67
CA MET A 308 -16.30 8.82 -4.13
C MET A 308 -15.79 8.64 -2.69
N SER A 309 -14.50 8.78 -2.48
CA SER A 309 -13.88 8.44 -1.20
C SER A 309 -14.30 9.33 -0.03
N SER A 310 -14.53 10.63 -0.29
CA SER A 310 -14.85 11.59 0.77
C SER A 310 -16.33 12.05 0.77
N ASN A 311 -17.15 11.57 -0.15
CA ASN A 311 -18.57 11.90 -0.21
C ASN A 311 -19.43 10.66 -0.44
N LEU A 312 -19.54 10.17 -1.70
CA LEU A 312 -20.53 9.14 -2.07
C LEU A 312 -20.41 7.85 -1.26
N CYS A 313 -19.17 7.36 -1.09
CA CYS A 313 -18.90 6.13 -0.35
C CYS A 313 -18.69 6.37 1.15
N SER A 314 -18.30 7.58 1.56
CA SER A 314 -18.05 7.90 2.96
C SER A 314 -19.35 7.91 3.77
N LEU A 315 -19.38 7.21 4.90
CA LEU A 315 -20.53 7.13 5.80
C LEU A 315 -20.65 8.43 6.65
N ILE A 316 -20.88 9.55 5.96
CA ILE A 316 -21.00 10.87 6.58
C ILE A 316 -22.37 11.06 7.24
N GLU A 317 -22.40 11.83 8.32
CA GLU A 317 -23.62 12.11 9.07
C GLU A 317 -24.66 12.86 8.22
N ASN A 318 -25.95 12.61 8.53
CA ASN A 318 -27.11 13.25 7.90
C ASN A 318 -27.21 13.07 6.36
N ALA A 319 -26.62 12.00 5.83
CA ALA A 319 -26.70 11.64 4.43
C ALA A 319 -26.99 10.14 4.27
N TYR A 320 -27.84 9.80 3.29
CA TYR A 320 -28.13 8.41 3.00
C TYR A 320 -26.97 7.75 2.25
N ARG A 321 -26.58 6.56 2.71
CA ARG A 321 -25.45 5.81 2.15
C ARG A 321 -25.79 4.34 2.04
N TYR A 322 -25.20 3.67 1.03
CA TYR A 322 -25.27 2.22 0.92
C TYR A 322 -24.23 1.59 1.85
N ALA A 323 -24.66 0.59 2.60
CA ALA A 323 -23.78 -0.19 3.45
C ALA A 323 -23.97 -1.69 3.24
N PHE A 324 -22.88 -2.44 3.35
CA PHE A 324 -22.89 -3.88 3.57
C PHE A 324 -22.85 -4.10 5.07
N THR A 325 -23.83 -4.82 5.58
CA THR A 325 -24.13 -4.89 7.01
C THR A 325 -24.00 -6.32 7.51
N MET A 326 -23.32 -6.48 8.65
CA MET A 326 -23.35 -7.69 9.44
C MET A 326 -24.17 -7.46 10.71
N ASP A 327 -25.27 -8.17 10.86
CA ASP A 327 -26.13 -8.18 12.03
C ASP A 327 -25.80 -9.37 12.92
N ILE A 328 -25.55 -9.12 14.18
CA ILE A 328 -25.23 -10.12 15.18
C ILE A 328 -26.32 -10.07 16.27
N THR A 329 -27.11 -11.13 16.36
CA THR A 329 -28.07 -11.32 17.45
C THR A 329 -27.33 -11.89 18.67
N ILE A 330 -27.40 -11.17 19.79
CA ILE A 330 -26.64 -11.44 21.00
C ILE A 330 -27.58 -11.54 22.19
N SER A 331 -27.49 -12.63 22.93
CA SER A 331 -28.14 -12.79 24.22
C SER A 331 -27.16 -12.56 25.36
N VAL A 332 -27.52 -11.66 26.26
CA VAL A 332 -26.79 -11.37 27.52
C VAL A 332 -27.59 -11.96 28.66
N ILE A 333 -27.03 -12.98 29.30
CA ILE A 333 -27.65 -13.73 30.39
C ILE A 333 -27.12 -13.18 31.72
N ASN A 334 -28.03 -12.76 32.60
CA ASN A 334 -27.68 -12.31 33.95
C ASN A 334 -27.92 -13.46 34.93
N TYR A 335 -26.90 -13.87 35.65
CA TYR A 335 -27.04 -14.87 36.71
C TYR A 335 -27.33 -14.16 38.04
N ASP A 336 -28.57 -14.28 38.54
CA ASP A 336 -29.04 -13.60 39.76
C ASP A 336 -28.22 -13.94 41.02
N SER A 337 -27.46 -15.04 41.01
CA SER A 337 -26.70 -15.51 42.19
C SER A 337 -25.27 -14.95 42.31
N THR A 338 -24.68 -14.46 41.22
CA THR A 338 -23.23 -14.13 41.20
C THR A 338 -22.91 -12.75 40.64
N ASN A 339 -23.89 -11.99 40.15
CA ASN A 339 -23.68 -10.75 39.38
C ASN A 339 -22.80 -10.98 38.08
N GLU A 340 -22.56 -12.21 37.70
CA GLU A 340 -21.86 -12.57 36.48
C GLU A 340 -22.79 -12.48 35.29
N LYS A 341 -22.27 -11.94 34.18
CA LYS A 341 -22.96 -11.87 32.91
C LYS A 341 -22.31 -12.84 31.93
N ASP A 342 -23.09 -13.67 31.30
CA ASP A 342 -22.63 -14.47 30.16
C ASP A 342 -23.20 -13.91 28.87
N ILE A 343 -22.51 -14.16 27.76
CA ILE A 343 -22.89 -13.65 26.46
C ILE A 343 -22.90 -14.80 25.44
N MET A 344 -23.92 -14.81 24.56
CA MET A 344 -24.04 -15.80 23.49
C MET A 344 -24.40 -15.12 22.18
N ILE A 345 -23.64 -15.45 21.11
CA ILE A 345 -24.03 -15.10 19.74
C ILE A 345 -25.03 -16.14 19.27
N GLU A 346 -26.25 -15.73 18.96
CA GLU A 346 -27.33 -16.61 18.49
C GLU A 346 -27.35 -16.72 16.99
N ASN A 347 -27.18 -15.59 16.29
CA ASN A 347 -27.25 -15.56 14.83
C ASN A 347 -26.34 -14.48 14.27
N ILE A 348 -25.88 -14.68 13.02
CA ILE A 348 -25.11 -13.70 12.24
C ILE A 348 -25.70 -13.70 10.83
N GLU A 349 -26.16 -12.55 10.40
CA GLU A 349 -26.72 -12.32 9.08
C GLU A 349 -25.97 -11.23 8.34
N PHE A 350 -25.93 -11.33 7.00
CA PHE A 350 -25.38 -10.32 6.13
C PHE A 350 -26.47 -9.77 5.23
N THR A 351 -26.53 -8.46 5.09
CA THR A 351 -27.51 -7.78 4.24
C THR A 351 -26.93 -6.52 3.63
N ASN A 352 -27.57 -6.00 2.58
CA ASN A 352 -27.31 -4.68 2.04
C ASN A 352 -28.35 -3.70 2.57
N THR A 353 -27.89 -2.57 3.08
CA THR A 353 -28.77 -1.57 3.71
C THR A 353 -28.58 -0.17 3.14
N ILE A 354 -29.62 0.65 3.23
CA ILE A 354 -29.51 2.11 3.10
C ILE A 354 -29.55 2.69 4.50
N ILE A 355 -28.51 3.38 4.91
CA ILE A 355 -28.34 3.92 6.25
C ILE A 355 -28.33 5.45 6.27
N ASN A 356 -28.61 6.01 7.45
CA ASN A 356 -28.44 7.43 7.75
C ASN A 356 -27.65 7.56 9.06
N VAL A 357 -26.38 7.93 8.95
CA VAL A 357 -25.50 8.10 10.11
C VAL A 357 -25.95 9.33 10.91
N SER A 358 -26.16 9.15 12.21
CA SER A 358 -26.60 10.22 13.11
C SER A 358 -25.44 11.14 13.51
N ASN A 359 -24.26 10.57 13.75
CA ASN A 359 -23.07 11.30 14.19
C ASN A 359 -21.78 10.64 13.71
N ASN A 360 -20.81 11.46 13.29
CA ASN A 360 -19.42 11.03 13.12
C ASN A 360 -18.62 11.48 14.35
N TYR A 361 -18.25 10.54 15.22
CA TYR A 361 -17.47 10.82 16.43
C TYR A 361 -15.98 10.64 16.19
N SER A 362 -15.16 11.38 16.96
CA SER A 362 -13.74 11.05 17.10
C SER A 362 -13.50 10.22 18.38
N TYR A 363 -12.42 9.39 18.38
CA TYR A 363 -12.11 8.45 19.46
C TYR A 363 -12.11 9.04 20.88
N GLN A 364 -11.73 10.31 21.04
CA GLN A 364 -11.57 10.98 22.34
C GLN A 364 -12.62 12.07 22.58
N GLN A 365 -13.69 12.07 21.81
CA GLN A 365 -14.71 13.11 21.89
C GLN A 365 -15.64 12.90 23.09
N ASP A 366 -15.77 13.88 23.95
CA ASP A 366 -16.56 13.79 25.20
C ASP A 366 -18.02 13.39 24.94
N CYS A 367 -18.64 13.90 23.87
CA CYS A 367 -20.04 13.59 23.55
C CYS A 367 -20.24 12.12 23.15
N LEU A 368 -19.21 11.42 22.65
CA LEU A 368 -19.27 9.97 22.43
C LEU A 368 -19.54 9.23 23.75
N PHE A 369 -18.83 9.60 24.82
CA PHE A 369 -18.98 8.96 26.13
C PHE A 369 -20.30 9.26 26.81
N LEU A 370 -21.04 10.26 26.35
CA LEU A 370 -22.40 10.57 26.82
C LEU A 370 -23.47 9.74 26.09
N ASN A 371 -23.17 9.21 24.88
CA ASN A 371 -24.13 8.43 24.10
C ASN A 371 -24.46 7.09 24.79
N PRO A 372 -25.73 6.80 25.13
CA PRO A 372 -26.13 5.56 25.81
C PRO A 372 -25.90 4.32 24.95
N ASN A 373 -26.09 4.43 23.61
CA ASN A 373 -25.85 3.32 22.69
C ASN A 373 -24.36 2.98 22.60
N TYR A 374 -23.48 3.99 22.62
CA TYR A 374 -22.04 3.76 22.72
C TYR A 374 -21.68 2.98 24.00
N LYS A 375 -22.21 3.39 25.17
CA LYS A 375 -21.95 2.69 26.43
C LYS A 375 -22.39 1.23 26.39
N THR A 376 -23.57 0.98 25.84
CA THR A 376 -24.11 -0.37 25.65
C THR A 376 -23.23 -1.19 24.70
N LEU A 377 -22.87 -0.61 23.55
CA LEU A 377 -21.99 -1.23 22.55
C LEU A 377 -20.63 -1.57 23.18
N PHE A 378 -20.02 -0.64 23.91
CA PHE A 378 -18.73 -0.83 24.57
C PHE A 378 -18.76 -2.01 25.55
N ASN A 379 -19.76 -2.06 26.42
CA ASN A 379 -19.91 -3.13 27.41
C ASN A 379 -20.15 -4.50 26.75
N ILE A 380 -21.01 -4.57 25.74
CA ILE A 380 -21.29 -5.82 25.02
C ILE A 380 -20.03 -6.27 24.25
N THR A 381 -19.32 -5.34 23.59
CA THR A 381 -18.09 -5.67 22.88
C THR A 381 -17.01 -6.19 23.82
N LYS A 382 -16.91 -5.66 25.04
CA LYS A 382 -15.99 -6.15 26.07
C LYS A 382 -16.31 -7.61 26.44
N LEU A 383 -17.57 -7.93 26.71
CA LEU A 383 -18.01 -9.32 26.97
C LEU A 383 -17.73 -10.25 25.77
N LEU A 384 -17.99 -9.78 24.56
CA LEU A 384 -17.70 -10.56 23.34
C LEU A 384 -16.20 -10.88 23.22
N SER A 385 -15.32 -9.92 23.52
CA SER A 385 -13.87 -10.08 23.39
C SER A 385 -13.27 -11.09 24.38
N GLU A 386 -13.94 -11.36 25.47
CA GLU A 386 -13.53 -12.37 26.46
C GLU A 386 -13.83 -13.80 25.99
N LYS A 387 -14.86 -13.97 25.12
CA LYS A 387 -15.37 -15.31 24.75
C LYS A 387 -15.20 -15.68 23.28
N TYR A 388 -15.25 -14.70 22.35
CA TYR A 388 -15.34 -14.95 20.91
C TYR A 388 -14.14 -14.45 20.12
N VAL A 389 -13.83 -15.15 19.02
CA VAL A 389 -12.83 -14.85 18.00
C VAL A 389 -11.39 -14.87 18.52
N CYS A 390 -10.97 -13.86 19.25
CA CYS A 390 -9.66 -13.79 19.91
C CYS A 390 -9.80 -13.02 21.22
N GLN A 391 -9.00 -13.39 22.21
CA GLN A 391 -8.93 -12.62 23.44
C GLN A 391 -8.29 -11.24 23.14
N TYR A 392 -9.05 -10.19 23.38
CA TYR A 392 -8.64 -8.81 23.10
C TYR A 392 -9.05 -7.90 24.26
N ASP A 393 -8.08 -7.24 24.86
CA ASP A 393 -8.35 -6.34 26.00
C ASP A 393 -8.91 -5.01 25.50
N ILE A 394 -10.18 -4.73 25.83
CA ILE A 394 -10.88 -3.51 25.43
C ILE A 394 -10.84 -2.51 26.57
N THR A 395 -9.98 -1.51 26.43
CA THR A 395 -9.78 -0.43 27.43
C THR A 395 -10.33 0.92 26.97
N ASP A 396 -10.47 1.14 25.66
CA ASP A 396 -10.93 2.40 25.06
C ASP A 396 -11.68 2.19 23.73
N SER A 397 -12.14 3.28 23.13
CA SER A 397 -12.88 3.27 21.85
C SER A 397 -12.05 2.70 20.69
N ASN A 398 -10.72 2.92 20.67
CA ASN A 398 -9.86 2.38 19.61
C ASN A 398 -9.83 0.85 19.66
N HIS A 399 -9.69 0.29 20.87
CA HIS A 399 -9.69 -1.15 21.09
C HIS A 399 -11.05 -1.77 20.75
N MET A 400 -12.16 -1.09 21.11
CA MET A 400 -13.50 -1.52 20.76
C MET A 400 -13.70 -1.61 19.23
N VAL A 401 -13.40 -0.53 18.51
CA VAL A 401 -13.52 -0.50 17.03
C VAL A 401 -12.61 -1.55 16.40
N ALA A 402 -11.35 -1.66 16.86
CA ALA A 402 -10.42 -2.65 16.34
C ALA A 402 -10.96 -4.08 16.50
N TYR A 403 -11.54 -4.41 17.65
CA TYR A 403 -12.14 -5.72 17.88
C TYR A 403 -13.35 -5.98 16.97
N LEU A 404 -14.27 -5.00 16.82
CA LEU A 404 -15.42 -5.13 15.93
C LEU A 404 -15.00 -5.33 14.46
N MET A 405 -13.90 -4.68 14.03
CA MET A 405 -13.32 -4.90 12.70
C MET A 405 -12.71 -6.31 12.57
N ILE A 406 -12.04 -6.80 13.61
CA ILE A 406 -11.54 -8.19 13.64
C ILE A 406 -12.70 -9.18 13.55
N LEU A 407 -13.77 -8.95 14.29
CA LEU A 407 -14.99 -9.77 14.28
C LEU A 407 -15.61 -9.86 12.87
N MET A 408 -15.83 -8.73 12.23
CA MET A 408 -16.36 -8.64 10.86
C MET A 408 -15.45 -9.37 9.86
N ASN A 409 -14.14 -9.07 9.88
CA ASN A 409 -13.16 -9.70 9.01
C ASN A 409 -13.11 -11.22 9.19
N TYR A 410 -13.22 -11.71 10.41
CA TYR A 410 -13.20 -13.15 10.71
C TYR A 410 -14.42 -13.88 10.16
N TYR A 411 -15.64 -13.38 10.42
CA TYR A 411 -16.86 -14.04 9.95
C TYR A 411 -16.98 -13.99 8.43
N CYS A 412 -16.56 -12.91 7.79
CA CYS A 412 -16.47 -12.85 6.33
C CYS A 412 -15.43 -13.84 5.79
N ALA A 413 -14.26 -13.95 6.42
CA ALA A 413 -13.24 -14.91 6.02
C ALA A 413 -13.72 -16.36 6.12
N LYS A 414 -14.51 -16.70 7.16
CA LYS A 414 -15.12 -18.03 7.29
C LYS A 414 -16.09 -18.32 6.15
N ASN A 415 -16.92 -17.35 5.76
CA ASN A 415 -17.82 -17.48 4.62
C ASN A 415 -17.06 -17.65 3.30
N LEU A 416 -16.05 -16.83 3.03
CA LEU A 416 -15.20 -16.94 1.84
C LEU A 416 -14.50 -18.30 1.78
N LYS A 417 -13.91 -18.75 2.90
CA LYS A 417 -13.22 -20.04 3.00
C LYS A 417 -14.18 -21.20 2.76
N LYS A 418 -15.37 -21.18 3.36
CA LYS A 418 -16.42 -22.22 3.19
C LYS A 418 -16.85 -22.36 1.73
N ASN A 419 -16.92 -21.26 0.99
CA ASN A 419 -17.31 -21.23 -0.42
C ASN A 419 -16.12 -21.37 -1.39
N ASN A 420 -14.91 -21.60 -0.89
CA ASN A 420 -13.65 -21.72 -1.66
C ASN A 420 -13.40 -20.55 -2.61
N THR A 421 -13.64 -19.33 -2.15
CA THR A 421 -13.52 -18.11 -2.95
C THR A 421 -12.94 -16.95 -2.14
N GLY A 422 -12.69 -15.81 -2.82
CA GLY A 422 -12.19 -14.59 -2.18
C GLY A 422 -10.70 -14.56 -1.92
N ILE A 423 -10.28 -13.51 -1.23
CA ILE A 423 -8.89 -13.26 -0.88
C ILE A 423 -8.75 -13.30 0.64
N LEU A 424 -7.95 -14.22 1.14
CA LEU A 424 -7.63 -14.33 2.57
C LEU A 424 -6.25 -13.75 2.87
N LEU A 425 -6.03 -13.47 4.15
CA LEU A 425 -4.77 -12.99 4.69
C LEU A 425 -4.13 -14.07 5.54
N LYS A 426 -2.89 -14.45 5.24
CA LYS A 426 -2.10 -15.38 6.04
C LYS A 426 -0.97 -14.67 6.77
N ASN A 427 -0.67 -15.14 7.96
CA ASN A 427 0.48 -14.73 8.71
C ASN A 427 1.17 -15.97 9.29
N ASN A 428 2.38 -16.27 8.82
CA ASN A 428 3.14 -17.46 9.19
C ASN A 428 4.12 -17.19 10.35
N ILE A 429 3.77 -16.35 11.30
CA ILE A 429 4.65 -16.03 12.43
C ILE A 429 4.34 -16.97 13.57
N THR A 430 5.12 -18.03 13.64
CA THR A 430 4.99 -19.15 14.59
C THR A 430 5.34 -18.81 16.04
N THR A 431 5.93 -17.67 16.32
CA THR A 431 6.38 -17.32 17.67
C THR A 431 6.07 -15.85 18.00
N MET A 432 4.84 -15.59 18.48
CA MET A 432 4.66 -14.46 19.39
C MET A 432 5.13 -14.92 20.76
N PRO A 433 6.13 -14.28 21.37
CA PRO A 433 6.49 -14.60 22.74
C PRO A 433 5.34 -14.21 23.65
N LYS A 434 4.88 -15.17 24.43
CA LYS A 434 3.95 -14.91 25.51
C LYS A 434 4.69 -14.06 26.56
N GLY A 435 4.21 -12.82 26.81
CA GLY A 435 4.56 -12.04 27.96
C GLY A 435 6.02 -11.58 28.05
N ALA A 436 6.46 -10.72 27.15
CA ALA A 436 7.79 -10.10 27.23
C ALA A 436 7.91 -9.06 28.37
N GLY A 437 6.88 -8.87 29.21
CA GLY A 437 6.93 -7.87 30.30
C GLY A 437 7.14 -6.44 29.85
N LEU A 438 6.83 -6.13 28.59
CA LEU A 438 6.93 -4.81 28.01
C LEU A 438 5.69 -3.97 28.39
N HIS A 439 5.79 -2.66 28.35
CA HIS A 439 4.65 -1.78 28.51
C HIS A 439 3.55 -2.13 27.47
N ASN A 440 2.26 -2.11 27.86
CA ASN A 440 1.12 -2.48 27.03
C ASN A 440 1.11 -1.81 25.64
N GLU A 441 1.58 -0.57 25.50
CA GLU A 441 1.68 0.12 24.19
C GLU A 441 2.69 -0.55 23.25
N SER A 442 3.81 -1.04 23.75
CA SER A 442 4.82 -1.74 22.96
C SER A 442 4.30 -3.10 22.49
N ASP A 443 3.57 -3.81 23.32
CA ASP A 443 2.96 -5.11 22.96
C ASP A 443 1.92 -4.94 21.85
N ASN A 444 1.07 -3.91 21.93
CA ASN A 444 0.07 -3.61 20.89
C ASN A 444 0.72 -3.21 19.57
N PHE A 445 1.80 -2.42 19.62
CA PHE A 445 2.56 -2.08 18.41
C PHE A 445 3.21 -3.32 17.78
N ILE A 446 3.83 -4.18 18.59
CA ILE A 446 4.49 -5.40 18.13
C ILE A 446 3.47 -6.32 17.45
N LYS A 447 2.28 -6.50 18.03
CA LYS A 447 1.16 -7.24 17.40
C LYS A 447 0.80 -6.64 16.04
N SER A 448 0.59 -5.32 15.98
CA SER A 448 0.28 -4.61 14.73
C SER A 448 1.40 -4.74 13.69
N TRP A 449 2.66 -4.66 14.10
CA TRP A 449 3.80 -4.79 13.21
C TRP A 449 3.93 -6.21 12.62
N TYR A 450 3.68 -7.26 13.43
CA TYR A 450 3.62 -8.63 12.93
C TYR A 450 2.44 -8.84 12.00
N LEU A 451 1.28 -8.28 12.29
CA LEU A 451 0.13 -8.25 11.38
C LEU A 451 0.49 -7.63 10.02
N SER A 452 1.32 -6.59 10.02
CA SER A 452 1.78 -5.93 8.79
C SER A 452 2.64 -6.80 7.88
N LYS A 453 3.20 -7.92 8.36
CA LYS A 453 3.95 -8.90 7.55
C LYS A 453 3.05 -9.92 6.85
N SER A 454 1.75 -9.88 7.11
CA SER A 454 0.77 -10.77 6.47
C SER A 454 0.72 -10.57 4.96
N GLU A 455 0.41 -11.64 4.24
CA GLU A 455 0.30 -11.66 2.78
C GLU A 455 -1.08 -12.14 2.35
N TYR A 456 -1.61 -11.50 1.32
CA TYR A 456 -2.85 -11.92 0.68
C TYR A 456 -2.63 -13.13 -0.21
N PHE A 457 -3.63 -14.02 -0.27
CA PHE A 457 -3.67 -15.15 -1.19
C PHE A 457 -5.12 -15.44 -1.62
N GLY A 458 -5.30 -15.91 -2.86
CA GLY A 458 -6.60 -16.34 -3.37
C GLY A 458 -6.92 -17.76 -2.93
N VAL A 459 -8.15 -18.02 -2.51
CA VAL A 459 -8.59 -19.35 -2.07
C VAL A 459 -8.67 -20.33 -3.22
N MET A 460 -9.11 -19.89 -4.41
CA MET A 460 -9.27 -20.75 -5.60
C MET A 460 -7.98 -21.42 -6.10
N ASN A 461 -6.81 -20.86 -5.80
CA ASN A 461 -5.54 -21.29 -6.40
C ASN A 461 -4.83 -22.43 -5.65
N LYS A 462 -5.48 -23.09 -4.68
CA LYS A 462 -4.83 -24.12 -3.84
C LYS A 462 -5.66 -25.38 -3.62
N ILE A 463 -6.27 -25.90 -4.66
CA ILE A 463 -6.64 -27.32 -4.67
C ILE A 463 -5.42 -28.14 -5.18
N ASP A 464 -4.30 -28.06 -4.52
CA ASP A 464 -3.26 -29.06 -4.63
C ASP A 464 -3.70 -30.26 -3.79
N THR A 465 -4.27 -31.25 -4.47
CA THR A 465 -4.75 -32.54 -3.90
C THR A 465 -3.61 -33.43 -3.38
N THR A 466 -2.37 -32.93 -3.30
CA THR A 466 -1.19 -33.76 -3.00
C THR A 466 -0.50 -33.47 -1.68
N SER A 467 -0.91 -32.44 -0.92
CA SER A 467 -0.35 -32.22 0.41
C SER A 467 -1.43 -32.14 1.50
N ASN A 468 -1.50 -33.18 2.31
CA ASN A 468 -2.26 -33.27 3.57
C ASN A 468 -1.70 -32.30 4.64
N SER A 469 -1.53 -31.01 4.33
CA SER A 469 -1.16 -30.03 5.35
C SER A 469 -2.38 -29.14 5.69
N PRO A 470 -2.98 -29.33 6.88
CA PRO A 470 -4.19 -28.59 7.31
C PRO A 470 -3.96 -27.13 7.69
N HIS A 471 -2.76 -26.55 7.48
CA HIS A 471 -2.36 -25.25 8.06
C HIS A 471 -2.28 -24.07 7.07
N ILE A 472 -2.80 -24.17 5.85
CA ILE A 472 -2.53 -23.18 4.78
C ILE A 472 -3.29 -21.86 4.95
N SER A 473 -4.34 -21.80 5.74
CA SER A 473 -5.23 -20.63 5.87
C SER A 473 -5.21 -19.92 7.23
N ASN A 474 -4.35 -20.35 8.16
CA ASN A 474 -4.39 -19.82 9.51
C ASN A 474 -3.70 -18.46 9.64
N HIS A 475 -4.31 -17.57 10.38
CA HIS A 475 -3.69 -16.32 10.81
C HIS A 475 -3.09 -16.51 12.21
N GLU A 476 -1.86 -17.00 12.28
CA GLU A 476 -1.25 -17.45 13.54
C GLU A 476 -1.12 -16.36 14.59
N SER A 477 -0.84 -15.11 14.20
CA SER A 477 -0.71 -14.00 15.15
C SER A 477 -2.02 -13.59 15.83
N LEU A 478 -3.18 -13.87 15.23
CA LEU A 478 -4.50 -13.69 15.84
C LEU A 478 -5.07 -15.01 16.38
N GLN A 479 -4.37 -16.13 16.18
CA GLN A 479 -4.83 -17.49 16.51
C GLN A 479 -6.17 -17.85 15.85
N LEU A 480 -6.39 -17.36 14.60
CA LEU A 480 -7.60 -17.56 13.84
C LEU A 480 -7.40 -18.56 12.71
N ASP A 481 -8.38 -19.40 12.46
CA ASP A 481 -8.40 -20.40 11.39
C ASP A 481 -8.69 -19.82 10.00
N ALA A 482 -9.16 -18.55 9.93
CA ALA A 482 -9.31 -17.75 8.73
C ALA A 482 -9.30 -16.27 9.09
N TYR A 483 -8.75 -15.44 8.21
CA TYR A 483 -8.82 -13.99 8.34
C TYR A 483 -8.77 -13.31 6.98
N THR A 484 -9.45 -12.17 6.84
CA THR A 484 -9.40 -11.35 5.64
C THR A 484 -9.51 -9.87 5.97
N HIS A 485 -9.51 -9.04 4.94
CA HIS A 485 -9.89 -7.64 5.03
C HIS A 485 -11.12 -7.38 4.16
N ILE A 486 -12.15 -6.74 4.74
CA ILE A 486 -13.37 -6.29 4.07
C ILE A 486 -13.86 -4.94 4.60
N THR A 487 -13.33 -4.49 5.71
CA THR A 487 -13.84 -3.37 6.50
C THR A 487 -13.40 -1.98 6.02
N SER A 488 -12.61 -1.88 4.94
CA SER A 488 -12.12 -0.59 4.45
C SER A 488 -12.09 -0.51 2.90
N PRO A 489 -13.23 -0.71 2.22
CA PRO A 489 -13.29 -0.77 0.76
C PRO A 489 -13.06 0.59 0.07
N ILE A 490 -13.19 1.71 0.76
CA ILE A 490 -12.87 3.03 0.22
C ILE A 490 -11.36 3.16 -0.06
N ARG A 491 -10.54 2.48 0.75
CA ARG A 491 -9.08 2.69 0.75
C ARG A 491 -8.24 1.44 0.47
N ARG A 492 -8.82 0.24 0.33
CA ARG A 492 -8.10 -1.00 -0.03
C ARG A 492 -8.87 -1.81 -1.06
N ILE A 493 -8.19 -2.19 -2.14
CA ILE A 493 -8.83 -2.98 -3.22
C ILE A 493 -9.27 -4.37 -2.76
N VAL A 494 -8.51 -5.02 -1.87
CA VAL A 494 -8.87 -6.37 -1.35
C VAL A 494 -10.21 -6.33 -0.64
N ASP A 495 -10.46 -5.29 0.13
CA ASP A 495 -11.73 -5.11 0.83
C ASP A 495 -12.90 -4.95 -0.15
N LEU A 496 -12.70 -4.19 -1.22
CA LEU A 496 -13.70 -4.04 -2.29
C LEU A 496 -13.96 -5.37 -3.01
N LEU A 497 -12.91 -6.15 -3.30
CA LEU A 497 -13.05 -7.45 -3.96
C LEU A 497 -13.81 -8.44 -3.07
N ASN A 498 -13.46 -8.54 -1.79
CA ASN A 498 -14.15 -9.41 -0.85
C ASN A 498 -15.59 -8.95 -0.58
N LEU A 499 -15.84 -7.64 -0.62
CA LEU A 499 -17.19 -7.07 -0.50
C LEU A 499 -18.09 -7.50 -1.68
N VAL A 500 -17.58 -7.47 -2.91
CA VAL A 500 -18.28 -7.97 -4.10
C VAL A 500 -18.60 -9.45 -3.94
N GLU A 501 -17.62 -10.24 -3.52
CA GLU A 501 -17.78 -11.69 -3.40
C GLU A 501 -18.75 -12.10 -2.28
N MET A 502 -18.69 -11.43 -1.12
CA MET A 502 -19.63 -11.68 -0.03
C MET A 502 -21.08 -11.40 -0.43
N GLN A 503 -21.33 -10.33 -1.19
CA GLN A 503 -22.66 -10.02 -1.71
C GLN A 503 -23.15 -11.08 -2.71
N GLN A 504 -22.27 -11.72 -3.47
CA GLN A 504 -22.62 -12.82 -4.37
C GLN A 504 -22.91 -14.12 -3.62
N ILE A 505 -22.08 -14.47 -2.62
CA ILE A 505 -22.28 -15.68 -1.79
C ILE A 505 -23.66 -15.68 -1.11
N HIS A 506 -24.11 -14.51 -0.68
CA HIS A 506 -25.37 -14.34 0.04
C HIS A 506 -26.55 -13.92 -0.86
N ASP A 507 -26.37 -13.93 -2.19
CA ASP A 507 -27.38 -13.50 -3.18
C ASP A 507 -27.98 -12.11 -2.89
N LEU A 508 -27.16 -11.20 -2.32
CA LEU A 508 -27.62 -9.86 -1.92
C LEU A 508 -27.65 -8.87 -3.08
N PHE A 509 -26.89 -9.13 -4.15
CA PHE A 509 -26.85 -8.25 -5.31
C PHE A 509 -26.32 -8.96 -6.56
N ALA A 510 -26.97 -8.74 -7.70
CA ALA A 510 -26.55 -9.26 -9.00
C ALA A 510 -25.67 -8.25 -9.74
N PHE A 511 -24.35 -8.46 -9.68
CA PHE A 511 -23.38 -7.59 -10.35
C PHE A 511 -23.30 -7.83 -11.86
N SER A 512 -22.94 -6.79 -12.61
CA SER A 512 -22.70 -6.80 -14.05
C SER A 512 -21.57 -7.74 -14.46
N LYS A 513 -21.50 -8.00 -15.79
CA LYS A 513 -20.39 -8.77 -16.38
C LYS A 513 -19.03 -8.07 -16.17
N GLU A 514 -19.01 -6.77 -16.24
CA GLU A 514 -17.84 -5.92 -16.05
C GLU A 514 -17.30 -6.05 -14.61
N ALA A 515 -18.17 -6.05 -13.61
CA ALA A 515 -17.81 -6.32 -12.22
C ALA A 515 -17.17 -7.70 -12.04
N ARG A 516 -17.73 -8.73 -12.67
CA ARG A 516 -17.18 -10.11 -12.63
C ARG A 516 -15.82 -10.20 -13.33
N GLN A 517 -15.65 -9.52 -14.46
CA GLN A 517 -14.36 -9.44 -15.16
C GLN A 517 -13.31 -8.74 -14.32
N PHE A 518 -13.69 -7.64 -13.68
CA PHE A 518 -12.83 -6.91 -12.72
C PHE A 518 -12.40 -7.82 -11.57
N TYR A 519 -13.35 -8.49 -10.91
CA TYR A 519 -13.07 -9.44 -9.84
C TYR A 519 -12.10 -10.54 -10.28
N ASN A 520 -12.39 -11.25 -11.37
CA ASN A 520 -11.54 -12.33 -11.89
C ASN A 520 -10.12 -11.86 -12.24
N LYS A 521 -10.00 -10.66 -12.80
CA LYS A 521 -8.70 -10.04 -13.09
C LYS A 521 -7.90 -9.83 -11.80
N TRP A 522 -8.50 -9.19 -10.79
CA TRP A 522 -7.79 -8.79 -9.59
C TRP A 522 -7.55 -9.95 -8.59
N THR A 523 -8.27 -11.05 -8.70
CA THR A 523 -8.07 -12.27 -7.90
C THR A 523 -7.10 -13.27 -8.53
N SER A 524 -6.57 -13.01 -9.74
CA SER A 524 -5.53 -13.82 -10.37
C SER A 524 -4.21 -13.77 -9.56
N GLU A 525 -3.39 -14.81 -9.66
CA GLU A 525 -2.11 -14.91 -8.92
C GLU A 525 -1.18 -13.72 -9.17
N ASP A 526 -1.05 -13.30 -10.43
CA ASP A 526 -0.21 -12.15 -10.81
C ASP A 526 -0.69 -10.86 -10.14
N HIS A 527 -2.01 -10.63 -10.09
CA HIS A 527 -2.55 -9.43 -9.46
C HIS A 527 -2.48 -9.49 -7.93
N ILE A 528 -2.63 -10.65 -7.32
CA ILE A 528 -2.41 -10.82 -5.88
C ILE A 528 -0.95 -10.55 -5.51
N LEU A 529 0.00 -11.06 -6.32
CA LEU A 529 1.42 -10.73 -6.16
C LEU A 529 1.67 -9.22 -6.32
N PHE A 530 1.04 -8.59 -7.31
CA PHE A 530 1.09 -7.15 -7.53
C PHE A 530 0.53 -6.37 -6.32
N ILE A 531 -0.62 -6.78 -5.76
CA ILE A 531 -1.21 -6.18 -4.56
C ILE A 531 -0.22 -6.28 -3.38
N ASN A 532 0.30 -7.46 -3.08
CA ASN A 532 1.25 -7.69 -1.99
C ASN A 532 2.51 -6.84 -2.13
N THR A 533 3.05 -6.75 -3.34
CA THR A 533 4.26 -5.96 -3.64
C THR A 533 4.02 -4.47 -3.44
N ASN A 534 2.88 -3.95 -3.94
CA ASN A 534 2.53 -2.54 -3.77
C ASN A 534 2.22 -2.20 -2.31
N MET A 535 1.50 -3.05 -1.58
CA MET A 535 1.21 -2.83 -0.16
C MET A 535 2.50 -2.76 0.69
N LYS A 536 3.51 -3.61 0.38
CA LYS A 536 4.84 -3.51 1.02
C LYS A 536 5.53 -2.19 0.66
N SER A 537 5.46 -1.77 -0.60
CA SER A 537 6.06 -0.52 -1.09
C SER A 537 5.40 0.72 -0.47
N ILE A 538 4.06 0.73 -0.36
CA ILE A 538 3.28 1.81 0.27
C ILE A 538 3.68 1.95 1.74
N ARG A 539 3.66 0.86 2.52
CA ARG A 539 4.06 0.90 3.94
C ARG A 539 5.48 1.42 4.13
N LYS A 540 6.41 0.94 3.30
CA LYS A 540 7.79 1.42 3.36
C LYS A 540 7.89 2.92 3.05
N LEU A 541 7.17 3.39 2.03
CA LEU A 541 7.15 4.81 1.66
C LEU A 541 6.57 5.67 2.79
N GLN A 542 5.43 5.29 3.34
CA GLN A 542 4.77 6.03 4.42
C GLN A 542 5.70 6.16 5.64
N ASN A 543 6.32 5.04 6.08
CA ASN A 543 7.26 5.06 7.20
C ASN A 543 8.48 5.94 6.93
N GLU A 544 9.07 5.88 5.72
CA GLU A 544 10.22 6.70 5.33
C GLU A 544 9.86 8.20 5.31
N CYS A 545 8.68 8.56 4.79
CA CYS A 545 8.22 9.94 4.72
C CYS A 545 7.84 10.50 6.11
N THR A 546 7.14 9.72 6.93
CA THR A 546 6.77 10.11 8.30
C THR A 546 8.02 10.36 9.15
N LEU A 547 9.01 9.47 9.04
CA LEU A 547 10.27 9.60 9.78
C LEU A 547 11.03 10.88 9.36
N LEU A 548 11.07 11.18 8.07
CA LEU A 548 11.71 12.39 7.56
C LEU A 548 10.97 13.66 7.98
N ASP A 549 9.65 13.64 7.98
CA ASP A 549 8.80 14.74 8.45
C ASP A 549 9.06 15.05 9.93
N MET A 550 9.10 14.01 10.78
CA MET A 550 9.44 14.16 12.20
C MET A 550 10.81 14.80 12.41
N PHE A 551 11.79 14.41 11.61
CA PHE A 551 13.15 14.99 11.68
C PHE A 551 13.18 16.48 11.35
N ASN A 552 12.37 16.89 10.36
CA ASN A 552 12.36 18.29 9.94
C ASN A 552 11.56 19.19 10.89
N ASN A 553 10.50 18.65 11.49
CA ASN A 553 9.61 19.41 12.38
C ASN A 553 10.09 19.44 13.83
N ILE A 554 10.90 18.47 14.26
CA ILE A 554 11.41 18.34 15.63
C ILE A 554 12.94 18.13 15.58
N PRO A 555 13.73 19.20 15.35
CA PRO A 555 15.20 19.07 15.24
C PRO A 555 15.87 18.50 16.51
N GLU A 556 15.27 18.67 17.67
CA GLU A 556 15.75 18.14 18.96
C GLU A 556 15.80 16.61 19.03
N ILE A 557 15.10 15.93 18.12
CA ILE A 557 15.13 14.45 18.00
C ILE A 557 16.56 13.93 17.80
N ILE A 558 17.44 14.70 17.14
CA ILE A 558 18.82 14.29 16.85
C ILE A 558 19.67 14.19 18.13
N GLU A 559 19.41 15.04 19.11
CA GLU A 559 20.19 15.10 20.35
C GLU A 559 19.69 14.14 21.42
N LYS A 560 18.44 13.68 21.31
CA LYS A 560 17.78 12.86 22.31
C LYS A 560 18.17 11.39 22.22
N THR A 561 18.38 10.75 23.37
CA THR A 561 18.55 9.30 23.49
C THR A 561 17.20 8.67 23.77
N PHE A 562 16.87 7.62 23.02
CA PHE A 562 15.62 6.87 23.09
C PHE A 562 15.83 5.46 23.60
N ASN A 563 14.80 4.89 24.20
CA ASN A 563 14.76 3.47 24.49
C ASN A 563 14.09 2.74 23.33
N GLY A 564 14.87 1.90 22.66
CA GLY A 564 14.39 1.06 21.55
C GLY A 564 14.20 -0.39 21.99
N VAL A 565 13.24 -1.07 21.37
CA VAL A 565 12.96 -2.51 21.58
C VAL A 565 13.25 -3.25 20.28
N ILE A 566 14.03 -4.32 20.33
CA ILE A 566 14.34 -5.16 19.17
C ILE A 566 13.15 -6.04 18.85
N ILE A 567 12.55 -5.84 17.66
CA ILE A 567 11.33 -6.52 17.24
C ILE A 567 11.54 -7.55 16.11
N ASP A 568 12.69 -7.54 15.44
CA ASP A 568 13.05 -8.51 14.39
C ASP A 568 14.56 -8.58 14.21
N ILE A 569 15.05 -9.76 13.85
CA ILE A 569 16.47 -10.04 13.64
C ILE A 569 16.64 -10.76 12.31
N LYS A 570 17.43 -10.18 11.41
CA LYS A 570 17.76 -10.78 10.11
C LYS A 570 19.26 -10.97 9.99
N ASN A 571 19.69 -12.21 9.92
CA ASN A 571 21.06 -12.55 9.64
C ASN A 571 21.28 -12.52 8.13
N ASN A 572 22.12 -11.61 7.64
CA ASN A 572 22.58 -11.62 6.27
C ASN A 572 23.69 -12.68 6.14
N ILE A 573 23.35 -13.82 5.56
CA ILE A 573 24.30 -14.86 5.15
C ILE A 573 24.97 -14.36 3.86
N GLY A 574 25.96 -13.51 3.99
CA GLY A 574 26.77 -12.96 2.89
C GLY A 574 28.18 -12.64 3.39
N SER A 575 29.09 -12.27 2.49
CA SER A 575 30.54 -12.10 2.74
C SER A 575 30.95 -11.20 3.91
N ASN A 576 30.03 -10.54 4.62
CA ASN A 576 30.33 -9.56 5.67
C ASN A 576 29.71 -9.86 7.04
N ASN A 577 29.25 -11.06 7.35
CA ASN A 577 28.70 -11.43 8.68
C ASN A 577 27.97 -10.30 9.42
N THR A 578 27.02 -9.61 8.76
CA THR A 578 26.28 -8.50 9.34
C THR A 578 24.88 -8.94 9.78
N THR A 579 24.49 -8.60 11.00
CA THR A 579 23.12 -8.81 11.51
C THR A 579 22.37 -7.48 11.45
N VAL A 580 21.15 -7.53 10.90
CA VAL A 580 20.23 -6.38 10.84
C VAL A 580 19.16 -6.57 11.91
N TYR A 581 19.11 -5.66 12.85
CA TYR A 581 18.09 -5.56 13.88
C TYR A 581 17.03 -4.55 13.47
N MET A 582 15.76 -4.91 13.57
CA MET A 582 14.66 -3.98 13.48
C MET A 582 14.30 -3.53 14.89
N VAL A 583 14.38 -2.25 15.15
CA VAL A 583 14.15 -1.64 16.45
C VAL A 583 12.93 -0.75 16.41
N TYR A 584 12.01 -0.95 17.33
CA TYR A 584 10.88 -0.06 17.59
C TYR A 584 11.26 0.96 18.65
N VAL A 585 10.98 2.22 18.39
CA VAL A 585 11.17 3.34 19.32
C VAL A 585 9.78 3.82 19.79
N PRO A 586 9.31 3.43 20.99
CA PRO A 586 7.95 3.70 21.45
C PRO A 586 7.60 5.18 21.51
N GLU A 587 8.52 6.01 22.00
CA GLU A 587 8.34 7.47 22.14
C GLU A 587 8.03 8.16 20.79
N LEU A 588 8.53 7.61 19.69
CA LEU A 588 8.35 8.16 18.34
C LEU A 588 7.34 7.35 17.50
N LYS A 589 6.91 6.20 17.99
CA LYS A 589 6.04 5.23 17.27
C LYS A 589 6.58 4.83 15.90
N ILE A 590 7.91 4.71 15.76
CA ILE A 590 8.60 4.38 14.52
C ILE A 590 9.41 3.11 14.63
N THR A 591 9.71 2.50 13.47
CA THR A 591 10.66 1.39 13.35
C THR A 591 11.85 1.79 12.52
N CYS A 592 13.05 1.52 13.02
CA CYS A 592 14.31 1.78 12.34
C CYS A 592 15.18 0.53 12.31
N LYS A 593 16.14 0.51 11.38
CA LYS A 593 17.12 -0.57 11.24
C LYS A 593 18.43 -0.18 11.89
N ILE A 594 19.01 -1.11 12.66
CA ILE A 594 20.40 -1.07 13.09
C ILE A 594 21.14 -2.21 12.40
N THR A 595 22.28 -1.93 11.77
CA THR A 595 23.14 -2.96 11.16
C THR A 595 24.43 -3.04 11.96
N LYS A 596 24.76 -4.22 12.46
CA LYS A 596 26.01 -4.46 13.20
C LYS A 596 26.83 -5.57 12.59
N GLN A 597 28.16 -5.43 12.65
CA GLN A 597 29.09 -6.56 12.51
C GLN A 597 29.11 -7.34 13.83
N THR A 598 29.02 -8.64 13.73
CA THR A 598 28.72 -9.59 14.82
C THR A 598 29.81 -9.61 15.90
N THR A 599 29.68 -8.80 16.95
CA THR A 599 30.39 -9.01 18.21
C THR A 599 29.46 -9.06 19.43
N LYS A 600 28.21 -8.61 19.30
CA LYS A 600 27.19 -8.62 20.36
C LYS A 600 25.88 -9.10 19.77
N ASN A 601 25.44 -10.29 20.16
CA ASN A 601 24.16 -10.82 19.75
C ASN A 601 23.09 -10.31 20.69
N TYR A 602 22.09 -9.61 20.13
CA TYR A 602 20.87 -9.27 20.84
C TYR A 602 19.80 -10.30 20.56
N GLU A 603 18.96 -10.52 21.54
CA GLU A 603 17.76 -11.34 21.42
C GLU A 603 16.53 -10.47 21.12
N LEU A 604 15.47 -11.07 20.62
CA LEU A 604 14.18 -10.41 20.46
C LEU A 604 13.72 -9.83 21.80
N TYR A 605 13.18 -8.61 21.75
CA TYR A 605 12.65 -7.83 22.89
C TYR A 605 13.71 -7.26 23.84
N ASN A 606 15.00 -7.43 23.56
CA ASN A 606 16.01 -6.68 24.30
C ASN A 606 15.77 -5.17 24.11
N GLN A 607 15.91 -4.43 25.20
CA GLN A 607 15.89 -2.97 25.20
C GLN A 607 17.31 -2.46 24.94
N ILE A 608 17.40 -1.44 24.09
CA ILE A 608 18.68 -0.77 23.76
C ILE A 608 18.50 0.74 23.82
N LYS A 609 19.52 1.45 24.30
CA LYS A 609 19.60 2.91 24.15
C LYS A 609 20.09 3.25 22.77
N CYS A 610 19.41 4.16 22.10
CA CYS A 610 19.71 4.51 20.71
C CYS A 610 19.50 6.00 20.43
N LYS A 611 20.22 6.50 19.42
CA LYS A 611 20.06 7.85 18.85
C LYS A 611 19.77 7.77 17.37
N LEU A 612 19.03 8.74 16.88
CA LEU A 612 18.74 8.90 15.46
C LEU A 612 19.76 9.82 14.80
N TYR A 613 20.24 9.41 13.64
CA TYR A 613 21.18 10.20 12.81
C TYR A 613 20.64 10.34 11.41
N MET A 614 20.73 11.55 10.87
CA MET A 614 20.44 11.82 9.48
C MET A 614 21.74 12.06 8.72
N PHE A 615 21.91 11.37 7.59
CA PHE A 615 23.09 11.54 6.74
C PHE A 615 22.68 11.43 5.27
N PRO A 616 23.37 12.18 4.39
CA PRO A 616 23.18 12.05 2.95
C PRO A 616 23.77 10.73 2.45
N ASP A 617 23.21 10.16 1.38
CA ASP A 617 23.82 9.02 0.71
C ASP A 617 25.07 9.43 -0.10
N GLU A 618 25.75 8.45 -0.71
CA GLU A 618 27.03 8.63 -1.44
C GLU A 618 27.04 9.77 -2.47
N TYR A 619 25.87 10.17 -2.96
CA TYR A 619 25.73 11.24 -3.96
C TYR A 619 25.02 12.48 -3.42
N ASN A 620 24.79 12.59 -2.13
CA ASN A 620 23.96 13.64 -1.49
C ASN A 620 22.54 13.75 -2.09
N ILE A 621 22.00 12.62 -2.56
CA ILE A 621 20.73 12.56 -3.29
C ILE A 621 19.55 12.30 -2.35
N LYS A 622 19.76 11.39 -1.40
CA LYS A 622 18.75 10.98 -0.42
C LYS A 622 19.26 11.21 0.98
N GLN A 623 18.40 11.77 1.79
CA GLN A 623 18.61 11.76 3.22
C GLN A 623 18.17 10.39 3.76
N LYS A 624 19.07 9.79 4.52
CA LYS A 624 18.82 8.52 5.21
C LYS A 624 18.86 8.77 6.70
N ILE A 625 17.88 8.20 7.38
CA ILE A 625 17.83 8.19 8.82
C ILE A 625 18.27 6.81 9.29
N ARG A 626 19.22 6.79 10.20
CA ARG A 626 19.68 5.58 10.87
C ARG A 626 19.51 5.71 12.36
N LEU A 627 19.24 4.58 12.97
CA LEU A 627 19.32 4.41 14.40
C LEU A 627 20.71 3.82 14.73
N GLU A 628 21.39 4.40 15.67
CA GLU A 628 22.63 3.86 16.21
C GLU A 628 22.48 3.63 17.71
N GLU A 629 23.07 2.54 18.20
CA GLU A 629 23.11 2.24 19.61
C GLU A 629 24.08 3.18 20.32
N VAL A 630 23.66 3.72 21.46
CA VAL A 630 24.53 4.44 22.38
C VAL A 630 25.18 3.41 23.30
N VAL A 631 26.47 3.17 23.10
CA VAL A 631 27.27 2.37 24.04
C VAL A 631 27.70 3.30 25.15
N ASP A 632 27.23 3.06 26.38
CA ASP A 632 27.75 3.76 27.56
C ASP A 632 29.25 3.41 27.65
N VAL A 633 30.14 4.41 27.47
CA VAL A 633 31.61 4.27 27.56
C VAL A 633 32.02 4.11 29.00
#